data_a51c0124a34f27bbf620ad41f177a68b
#
_entry.id   a51c0124a34f27bbf620ad41f177a68b
#
_cell.length_a   1.000
_cell.length_b   1.000
_cell.length_c   1.000
_cell.angle_alpha   90.00
_cell.angle_beta   90.00
_cell.angle_gamma   90.00
#
_symmetry.space_group_name_H-M   'P 1'
#
loop_
_entity.id
_entity.type
_entity.pdbx_description
1 polymer ?
#
loop_
_entity_poly.entity_id
_entity_poly.type
_entity_poly.pdbx_seq_one_letter_code
_entity_poly.pdbx_strand_id
1 'polypeptide(L)'
;MQRSTLFLLIFIASNLSLFAQEKPSNNSKLYNPSADAKKDISNVIAQAKKENKHVFLQIGGNWCGWCIAFDKKVNENEELKKILNDNYVIYHLNYSKENTNSEILKELGYPQRFGFPVFVILDSDGNRLHTQNSAYLEEGKGHSVEKVKEFLDSWTINSLDPANYKDKKK
;
A
#
# COMPACT_ATOMS: atom_id res chain seq x y z
N MET A 1 78.27 11.34 -27.59
CA MET A 1 76.89 11.53 -28.06
C MET A 1 75.93 10.83 -27.09
N GLN A 2 75.34 11.58 -26.15
CA GLN A 2 74.51 11.04 -25.07
C GLN A 2 73.09 11.52 -25.35
N ARG A 3 72.18 10.59 -25.68
CA ARG A 3 70.73 10.85 -25.90
C ARG A 3 70.03 10.74 -24.59
N SER A 4 69.60 11.89 -24.08
CA SER A 4 68.74 11.99 -22.86
C SER A 4 67.30 11.76 -23.27
N THR A 5 66.68 10.67 -22.78
CA THR A 5 65.28 10.35 -22.99
C THR A 5 64.49 10.95 -21.82
N LEU A 6 63.69 11.98 -22.09
CA LEU A 6 62.82 12.65 -21.16
C LEU A 6 61.51 11.83 -21.02
N PHE A 7 61.31 11.17 -19.89
CA PHE A 7 60.03 10.50 -19.55
C PHE A 7 59.02 11.54 -19.05
N LEU A 8 58.00 11.78 -19.85
CA LEU A 8 56.85 12.62 -19.49
C LEU A 8 55.84 11.78 -18.69
N LEU A 9 55.81 11.95 -17.36
CA LEU A 9 54.81 11.35 -16.50
C LEU A 9 53.48 12.12 -16.63
N ILE A 10 52.51 11.54 -17.33
CA ILE A 10 51.14 12.05 -17.39
C ILE A 10 50.41 11.60 -16.12
N PHE A 11 50.17 12.55 -15.20
CA PHE A 11 49.27 12.37 -14.05
C PHE A 11 47.80 12.41 -14.51
N ILE A 12 47.19 11.27 -14.65
CA ILE A 12 45.73 11.18 -14.85
C ILE A 12 45.08 11.36 -13.50
N ALA A 13 44.59 12.57 -13.22
CA ALA A 13 43.76 12.87 -12.08
C ALA A 13 42.35 12.25 -12.28
N SER A 14 42.12 11.08 -11.73
CA SER A 14 40.80 10.44 -11.71
C SER A 14 39.87 11.23 -10.75
N ASN A 15 38.99 12.04 -11.32
CA ASN A 15 37.91 12.67 -10.58
C ASN A 15 36.90 11.56 -10.18
N LEU A 16 37.05 10.98 -8.98
CA LEU A 16 35.98 10.22 -8.34
C LEU A 16 34.87 11.21 -7.92
N SER A 17 33.89 11.36 -8.79
CA SER A 17 32.61 11.98 -8.37
C SER A 17 31.96 11.10 -7.33
N LEU A 18 32.04 11.49 -6.05
CA LEU A 18 31.19 10.94 -4.99
C LEU A 18 29.75 11.31 -5.35
N PHE A 19 29.01 10.38 -5.92
CA PHE A 19 27.56 10.44 -5.90
C PHE A 19 27.13 10.24 -4.44
N ALA A 20 26.89 11.35 -3.76
CA ALA A 20 26.17 11.31 -2.49
C ALA A 20 24.79 10.72 -2.79
N GLN A 21 24.57 9.46 -2.44
CA GLN A 21 23.23 8.89 -2.37
C GLN A 21 22.51 9.63 -1.25
N GLU A 22 21.66 10.59 -1.60
CA GLU A 22 20.69 11.14 -0.68
C GLU A 22 19.85 9.95 -0.16
N LYS A 23 20.00 9.64 1.13
CA LYS A 23 19.06 8.77 1.83
C LYS A 23 17.68 9.37 1.61
N PRO A 24 16.70 8.59 1.11
CA PRO A 24 15.33 9.08 1.00
C PRO A 24 14.92 9.55 2.39
N SER A 25 14.56 10.83 2.51
CA SER A 25 14.04 11.38 3.74
C SER A 25 12.75 10.63 4.05
N ASN A 26 12.73 9.86 5.13
CA ASN A 26 11.62 9.00 5.54
C ASN A 26 10.47 9.84 6.14
N ASN A 27 10.12 10.94 5.45
CA ASN A 27 9.05 11.85 5.82
C ASN A 27 7.96 11.91 4.73
N SER A 28 7.83 10.84 3.94
CA SER A 28 6.70 10.71 3.02
C SER A 28 5.43 10.48 3.83
N LYS A 29 4.51 11.43 3.75
CA LYS A 29 3.18 11.30 4.35
C LYS A 29 2.48 10.08 3.72
N LEU A 30 1.79 9.28 4.53
CA LEU A 30 1.09 8.07 4.10
C LEU A 30 0.01 8.36 3.05
N TYR A 31 -0.67 9.50 3.20
CA TYR A 31 -1.73 9.95 2.29
C TYR A 31 -1.29 11.18 1.51
N ASN A 32 -1.63 11.22 0.21
CA ASN A 32 -1.40 12.39 -0.63
C ASN A 32 -2.72 13.15 -0.90
N PRO A 33 -2.96 14.32 -0.25
CA PRO A 33 -4.17 15.10 -0.47
C PRO A 33 -4.33 15.66 -1.90
N SER A 34 -3.21 15.77 -2.64
CA SER A 34 -3.19 16.34 -4.00
C SER A 34 -3.26 15.25 -5.08
N ALA A 35 -3.42 13.98 -4.70
CA ALA A 35 -3.52 12.89 -5.67
C ALA A 35 -4.82 12.97 -6.48
N ASP A 36 -4.73 12.59 -7.75
CA ASP A 36 -5.90 12.25 -8.56
C ASP A 36 -6.35 10.83 -8.21
N ALA A 37 -7.15 10.73 -7.16
CA ALA A 37 -7.55 9.44 -6.60
C ALA A 37 -8.34 8.58 -7.61
N LYS A 38 -9.09 9.17 -8.52
CA LYS A 38 -9.83 8.42 -9.56
C LYS A 38 -8.87 7.74 -10.53
N LYS A 39 -7.87 8.48 -10.99
CA LYS A 39 -6.80 7.94 -11.85
C LYS A 39 -5.98 6.88 -11.13
N ASP A 40 -5.60 7.15 -9.88
CA ASP A 40 -4.76 6.23 -9.10
C ASP A 40 -5.50 4.92 -8.81
N ILE A 41 -6.78 4.96 -8.43
CA ILE A 41 -7.60 3.77 -8.23
C ILE A 41 -7.73 2.97 -9.54
N SER A 42 -7.91 3.64 -10.69
CA SER A 42 -7.92 2.97 -11.99
C SER A 42 -6.59 2.25 -12.28
N ASN A 43 -5.46 2.89 -11.95
CA ASN A 43 -4.13 2.29 -12.12
C ASN A 43 -3.93 1.06 -11.22
N VAL A 44 -4.32 1.14 -9.94
CA VAL A 44 -4.16 0.00 -9.02
C VAL A 44 -5.10 -1.15 -9.36
N ILE A 45 -6.30 -0.89 -9.89
CA ILE A 45 -7.19 -1.93 -10.44
C ILE A 45 -6.53 -2.64 -11.62
N ALA A 46 -5.96 -1.88 -12.57
CA ALA A 46 -5.25 -2.46 -13.71
C ALA A 46 -4.02 -3.28 -13.27
N GLN A 47 -3.29 -2.82 -12.25
CA GLN A 47 -2.19 -3.55 -11.65
C GLN A 47 -2.68 -4.82 -10.96
N ALA A 48 -3.74 -4.76 -10.16
CA ALA A 48 -4.33 -5.91 -9.47
C ALA A 48 -4.77 -7.00 -10.45
N LYS A 49 -5.38 -6.61 -11.57
CA LYS A 49 -5.75 -7.52 -12.66
C LYS A 49 -4.52 -8.22 -13.26
N LYS A 50 -3.44 -7.48 -13.52
CA LYS A 50 -2.19 -8.04 -14.06
C LYS A 50 -1.49 -9.00 -13.09
N GLU A 51 -1.56 -8.70 -11.79
CA GLU A 51 -0.89 -9.47 -10.74
C GLU A 51 -1.77 -10.57 -10.15
N ASN A 52 -3.01 -10.74 -10.60
CA ASN A 52 -4.01 -11.65 -10.02
C ASN A 52 -4.19 -11.42 -8.53
N LYS A 53 -4.47 -10.16 -8.15
CA LYS A 53 -4.70 -9.70 -6.78
C LYS A 53 -6.01 -8.93 -6.67
N HIS A 54 -6.46 -8.71 -5.45
CA HIS A 54 -7.49 -7.71 -5.15
C HIS A 54 -6.86 -6.35 -4.87
N VAL A 55 -7.69 -5.30 -4.78
CA VAL A 55 -7.26 -3.97 -4.35
C VAL A 55 -7.64 -3.78 -2.88
N PHE A 56 -6.70 -3.29 -2.09
CA PHE A 56 -6.89 -2.89 -0.71
C PHE A 56 -6.86 -1.37 -0.61
N LEU A 57 -8.01 -0.75 -0.39
CA LEU A 57 -8.09 0.69 -0.13
C LEU A 57 -8.07 0.93 1.37
N GLN A 58 -7.05 1.60 1.88
CA GLN A 58 -7.03 2.16 3.22
C GLN A 58 -7.47 3.62 3.14
N ILE A 59 -8.64 3.94 3.67
CA ILE A 59 -9.23 5.28 3.61
C ILE A 59 -8.99 6.00 4.91
N GLY A 60 -8.45 7.23 4.82
CA GLY A 60 -8.13 8.05 5.98
C GLY A 60 -7.33 9.29 5.60
N GLY A 61 -6.48 9.77 6.49
CA GLY A 61 -5.64 10.93 6.23
C GLY A 61 -4.46 11.02 7.18
N ASN A 62 -3.53 11.90 6.88
CA ASN A 62 -2.34 12.11 7.71
C ASN A 62 -2.65 12.69 9.12
N TRP A 63 -3.85 13.18 9.33
CA TRP A 63 -4.39 13.63 10.61
C TRP A 63 -4.89 12.48 11.50
N CYS A 64 -5.06 11.28 10.92
CA CYS A 64 -5.68 10.11 11.56
C CYS A 64 -4.62 9.23 12.23
N GLY A 65 -4.45 9.36 13.54
CA GLY A 65 -3.47 8.56 14.29
C GLY A 65 -3.69 7.05 14.19
N TRP A 66 -4.96 6.59 14.18
CA TRP A 66 -5.30 5.18 14.01
C TRP A 66 -4.95 4.65 12.61
N CYS A 67 -5.05 5.49 11.57
CA CYS A 67 -4.66 5.13 10.22
C CYS A 67 -3.15 4.87 10.11
N ILE A 68 -2.35 5.76 10.74
CA ILE A 68 -0.89 5.62 10.79
C ILE A 68 -0.50 4.40 11.64
N ALA A 69 -1.20 4.19 12.77
CA ALA A 69 -0.95 3.04 13.64
C ALA A 69 -1.26 1.70 12.96
N PHE A 70 -2.31 1.63 12.14
CA PHE A 70 -2.62 0.43 11.35
C PHE A 70 -1.53 0.14 10.33
N ASP A 71 -1.16 1.13 9.51
CA ASP A 71 -0.09 0.99 8.52
C ASP A 71 1.22 0.53 9.16
N LYS A 72 1.61 1.15 10.26
CA LYS A 72 2.78 0.76 11.04
C LYS A 72 2.68 -0.68 11.53
N LYS A 73 1.54 -1.09 12.13
CA LYS A 73 1.31 -2.44 12.65
C LYS A 73 1.49 -3.49 11.54
N VAL A 74 0.92 -3.26 10.36
CA VAL A 74 1.03 -4.19 9.23
C VAL A 74 2.46 -4.25 8.70
N ASN A 75 3.13 -3.11 8.57
CA ASN A 75 4.49 -3.07 8.03
C ASN A 75 5.56 -3.64 8.99
N GLU A 76 5.31 -3.60 10.30
CA GLU A 76 6.21 -4.15 11.35
C GLU A 76 5.95 -5.64 11.64
N ASN A 77 4.83 -6.20 11.20
CA ASN A 77 4.52 -7.62 11.36
C ASN A 77 4.72 -8.36 10.02
N GLU A 78 5.73 -9.23 9.97
CA GLU A 78 6.13 -9.91 8.73
C GLU A 78 5.01 -10.78 8.13
N GLU A 79 4.16 -11.40 8.97
CA GLU A 79 3.05 -12.22 8.50
C GLU A 79 1.97 -11.35 7.85
N LEU A 80 1.52 -10.28 8.51
CA LEU A 80 0.52 -9.36 7.97
C LEU A 80 1.00 -8.70 6.69
N LYS A 81 2.25 -8.23 6.69
CA LYS A 81 2.90 -7.63 5.53
C LYS A 81 2.95 -8.59 4.34
N LYS A 82 3.31 -9.85 4.61
CA LYS A 82 3.34 -10.89 3.58
C LYS A 82 1.96 -11.13 3.00
N ILE A 83 0.93 -11.33 3.84
CA ILE A 83 -0.45 -11.58 3.38
C ILE A 83 -0.92 -10.39 2.52
N LEU A 84 -0.69 -9.16 2.97
CA LEU A 84 -1.12 -7.96 2.27
C LEU A 84 -0.41 -7.83 0.92
N ASN A 85 0.91 -8.00 0.88
CA ASN A 85 1.70 -7.87 -0.35
C ASN A 85 1.43 -8.99 -1.36
N ASP A 86 1.19 -10.21 -0.91
CA ASP A 86 0.96 -11.35 -1.80
C ASP A 86 -0.43 -11.30 -2.46
N ASN A 87 -1.43 -10.74 -1.76
CA ASN A 87 -2.82 -10.86 -2.19
C ASN A 87 -3.46 -9.55 -2.65
N TYR A 88 -2.83 -8.40 -2.37
CA TYR A 88 -3.46 -7.10 -2.62
C TYR A 88 -2.51 -6.11 -3.29
N VAL A 89 -3.10 -5.22 -4.10
CA VAL A 89 -2.48 -3.95 -4.49
C VAL A 89 -3.05 -2.87 -3.59
N ILE A 90 -2.19 -2.14 -2.89
CA ILE A 90 -2.58 -1.21 -1.83
C ILE A 90 -2.70 0.20 -2.38
N TYR A 91 -3.74 0.92 -1.99
CA TYR A 91 -3.87 2.35 -2.20
C TYR A 91 -4.37 3.07 -0.95
N HIS A 92 -3.67 4.13 -0.56
CA HIS A 92 -4.06 4.98 0.56
C HIS A 92 -4.92 6.14 0.05
N LEU A 93 -6.25 5.97 0.11
CA LEU A 93 -7.21 6.98 -0.34
C LEU A 93 -7.33 8.10 0.70
N ASN A 94 -6.89 9.30 0.33
CA ASN A 94 -6.95 10.46 1.22
C ASN A 94 -8.38 10.90 1.50
N TYR A 95 -8.64 11.21 2.78
CA TYR A 95 -9.79 11.98 3.24
C TYR A 95 -9.28 13.09 4.17
N SER A 96 -9.35 14.32 3.71
CA SER A 96 -8.90 15.48 4.50
C SER A 96 -9.74 16.71 4.19
N LYS A 97 -9.51 17.80 4.91
CA LYS A 97 -10.19 19.09 4.65
C LYS A 97 -9.86 19.64 3.27
N GLU A 98 -8.64 19.40 2.78
CA GLU A 98 -8.17 19.85 1.48
C GLU A 98 -8.78 19.05 0.33
N ASN A 99 -9.03 17.76 0.55
CA ASN A 99 -9.63 16.87 -0.44
C ASN A 99 -10.37 15.72 0.26
N THR A 100 -11.69 15.74 0.19
CA THR A 100 -12.55 14.71 0.78
C THR A 100 -12.78 13.52 -0.14
N ASN A 101 -12.42 13.61 -1.43
CA ASN A 101 -12.70 12.58 -2.45
C ASN A 101 -14.15 12.09 -2.45
N SER A 102 -15.11 13.02 -2.26
CA SER A 102 -16.52 12.72 -1.97
C SER A 102 -17.22 11.88 -3.06
N GLU A 103 -16.90 12.13 -4.35
CA GLU A 103 -17.46 11.35 -5.46
C GLU A 103 -17.03 9.88 -5.40
N ILE A 104 -15.75 9.63 -5.15
CA ILE A 104 -15.21 8.28 -5.01
C ILE A 104 -15.82 7.58 -3.79
N LEU A 105 -15.93 8.28 -2.67
CA LEU A 105 -16.55 7.72 -1.46
C LEU A 105 -18.02 7.38 -1.67
N LYS A 106 -18.74 8.16 -2.50
CA LYS A 106 -20.11 7.87 -2.89
C LYS A 106 -20.17 6.59 -3.75
N GLU A 107 -19.30 6.45 -4.74
CA GLU A 107 -19.19 5.25 -5.58
C GLU A 107 -18.86 4.00 -4.73
N LEU A 108 -18.03 4.16 -3.70
CA LEU A 108 -17.70 3.11 -2.74
C LEU A 108 -18.80 2.85 -1.69
N GLY A 109 -19.95 3.55 -1.76
CA GLY A 109 -21.07 3.38 -0.86
C GLY A 109 -20.88 4.01 0.52
N TYR A 110 -20.19 5.16 0.58
CA TYR A 110 -19.99 5.98 1.79
C TYR A 110 -19.28 5.26 2.93
N PRO A 111 -18.09 4.65 2.70
CA PRO A 111 -17.39 3.91 3.74
C PRO A 111 -16.98 4.77 4.94
N GLN A 112 -16.77 6.08 4.75
CA GLN A 112 -16.41 7.03 5.82
C GLN A 112 -17.42 7.12 6.96
N ARG A 113 -18.64 6.60 6.78
CA ARG A 113 -19.66 6.51 7.85
C ARG A 113 -19.22 5.64 9.02
N PHE A 114 -18.25 4.77 8.83
CA PHE A 114 -17.70 3.89 9.86
C PHE A 114 -16.54 4.50 10.66
N GLY A 115 -16.15 5.76 10.35
CA GLY A 115 -14.94 6.36 10.92
C GLY A 115 -13.67 6.00 10.15
N PHE A 116 -12.49 6.23 10.76
CA PHE A 116 -11.19 6.07 10.12
C PHE A 116 -10.17 5.39 11.05
N PRO A 117 -9.30 4.50 10.50
CA PRO A 117 -9.34 4.06 9.11
C PRO A 117 -10.60 3.26 8.79
N VAL A 118 -10.99 3.25 7.54
CA VAL A 118 -11.94 2.27 7.01
C VAL A 118 -11.30 1.62 5.80
N PHE A 119 -11.55 0.33 5.62
CA PHE A 119 -10.95 -0.42 4.53
C PHE A 119 -12.01 -0.86 3.52
N VAL A 120 -11.65 -0.83 2.24
CA VAL A 120 -12.49 -1.34 1.17
C VAL A 120 -11.68 -2.30 0.32
N ILE A 121 -12.23 -3.48 0.09
CA ILE A 121 -11.66 -4.47 -0.82
C ILE A 121 -12.42 -4.38 -2.14
N LEU A 122 -11.66 -4.23 -3.24
CA LEU A 122 -12.21 -4.33 -4.58
C LEU A 122 -11.65 -5.58 -5.27
N ASP A 123 -12.43 -6.18 -6.16
CA ASP A 123 -11.90 -7.18 -7.07
C ASP A 123 -11.02 -6.53 -8.17
N SER A 124 -10.47 -7.34 -9.05
CA SER A 124 -9.62 -6.89 -10.15
C SER A 124 -10.37 -6.20 -11.28
N ASP A 125 -11.70 -6.12 -11.21
CA ASP A 125 -12.55 -5.36 -12.13
C ASP A 125 -13.07 -4.06 -11.48
N GLY A 126 -12.70 -3.80 -10.22
CA GLY A 126 -13.06 -2.61 -9.47
C GLY A 126 -14.39 -2.71 -8.72
N ASN A 127 -15.04 -3.88 -8.69
CA ASN A 127 -16.25 -4.08 -7.93
C ASN A 127 -15.93 -4.19 -6.43
N ARG A 128 -16.72 -3.53 -5.61
CA ARG A 128 -16.53 -3.60 -4.16
C ARG A 128 -16.99 -4.95 -3.62
N LEU A 129 -16.04 -5.71 -3.07
CA LEU A 129 -16.28 -6.99 -2.39
C LEU A 129 -16.68 -6.79 -0.94
N HIS A 130 -15.98 -5.88 -0.23
CA HIS A 130 -16.17 -5.69 1.21
C HIS A 130 -15.85 -4.28 1.67
N THR A 131 -16.48 -3.87 2.78
CA THR A 131 -16.10 -2.67 3.55
C THR A 131 -15.91 -3.07 5.00
N GLN A 132 -14.67 -2.94 5.50
CA GLN A 132 -14.30 -3.27 6.87
C GLN A 132 -14.24 -2.03 7.75
N ASN A 133 -15.07 -1.97 8.78
CA ASN A 133 -14.93 -1.03 9.87
C ASN A 133 -13.71 -1.43 10.72
N SER A 134 -12.74 -0.52 10.88
CA SER A 134 -11.51 -0.79 11.66
C SER A 134 -11.77 -1.08 13.14
N ALA A 135 -12.86 -0.58 13.71
CA ALA A 135 -13.20 -0.82 15.11
C ALA A 135 -13.31 -2.32 15.46
N TYR A 136 -13.70 -3.16 14.50
CA TYR A 136 -13.74 -4.62 14.70
C TYR A 136 -12.34 -5.27 14.71
N LEU A 137 -11.33 -4.56 14.25
CA LEU A 137 -9.95 -5.04 14.22
C LEU A 137 -9.14 -4.53 15.41
N GLU A 138 -9.73 -3.68 16.23
CA GLU A 138 -9.06 -3.04 17.37
C GLU A 138 -8.89 -3.99 18.56
N GLU A 139 -7.81 -3.76 19.30
CA GLU A 139 -7.50 -4.40 20.57
C GLU A 139 -6.63 -3.49 21.42
N GLY A 140 -7.08 -3.17 22.63
CA GLY A 140 -6.39 -2.26 23.53
C GLY A 140 -6.23 -0.86 22.91
N LYS A 141 -4.98 -0.42 22.73
CA LYS A 141 -4.65 0.88 22.11
C LYS A 141 -4.15 0.76 20.66
N GLY A 142 -4.52 -0.31 19.96
CA GLY A 142 -4.07 -0.57 18.60
C GLY A 142 -4.96 -1.59 17.89
N HIS A 143 -4.39 -2.29 16.92
CA HIS A 143 -5.08 -3.33 16.17
C HIS A 143 -4.54 -4.71 16.55
N SER A 144 -5.44 -5.70 16.67
CA SER A 144 -5.08 -7.10 16.92
C SER A 144 -4.48 -7.72 15.65
N VAL A 145 -3.35 -8.41 15.82
CA VAL A 145 -2.70 -9.13 14.72
C VAL A 145 -3.62 -10.22 14.17
N GLU A 146 -4.26 -10.98 15.05
CA GLU A 146 -5.16 -12.08 14.69
C GLU A 146 -6.37 -11.58 13.90
N LYS A 147 -7.04 -10.54 14.38
CA LYS A 147 -8.23 -9.98 13.71
C LYS A 147 -7.87 -9.38 12.35
N VAL A 148 -6.73 -8.68 12.26
CA VAL A 148 -6.25 -8.13 10.98
C VAL A 148 -5.88 -9.26 10.02
N LYS A 149 -5.21 -10.30 10.52
CA LYS A 149 -4.89 -11.49 9.72
C LYS A 149 -6.16 -12.16 9.18
N GLU A 150 -7.13 -12.44 10.05
CA GLU A 150 -8.40 -13.05 9.67
C GLU A 150 -9.14 -12.23 8.61
N PHE A 151 -9.17 -10.91 8.79
CA PHE A 151 -9.75 -10.00 7.80
C PHE A 151 -9.03 -10.10 6.45
N LEU A 152 -7.69 -10.01 6.43
CA LEU A 152 -6.92 -10.05 5.19
C LEU A 152 -7.05 -11.42 4.50
N ASP A 153 -6.97 -12.52 5.23
CA ASP A 153 -7.08 -13.86 4.67
C ASP A 153 -8.47 -14.15 4.09
N SER A 154 -9.53 -13.61 4.71
CA SER A 154 -10.91 -13.86 4.30
C SER A 154 -11.28 -13.29 2.94
N TRP A 155 -10.55 -12.29 2.46
CA TRP A 155 -10.87 -11.56 1.21
C TRP A 155 -9.82 -11.73 0.12
N THR A 156 -9.01 -12.78 0.18
CA THR A 156 -8.08 -13.13 -0.91
C THR A 156 -8.85 -13.77 -2.08
N ILE A 157 -8.26 -13.75 -3.28
CA ILE A 157 -8.82 -14.47 -4.44
C ILE A 157 -9.03 -15.95 -4.12
N ASN A 158 -8.03 -16.56 -3.47
CA ASN A 158 -8.12 -17.98 -3.09
C ASN A 158 -9.27 -18.25 -2.11
N SER A 159 -9.47 -17.37 -1.12
CA SER A 159 -10.56 -17.54 -0.15
C SER A 159 -11.95 -17.35 -0.75
N LEU A 160 -12.07 -16.66 -1.88
CA LEU A 160 -13.33 -16.45 -2.59
C LEU A 160 -13.54 -17.44 -3.74
N ASP A 161 -12.57 -18.34 -4.00
CA ASP A 161 -12.70 -19.34 -5.07
C ASP A 161 -13.79 -20.37 -4.70
N PRO A 162 -14.90 -20.48 -5.48
CA PRO A 162 -15.96 -21.46 -5.23
C PRO A 162 -15.46 -22.91 -5.24
N ALA A 163 -14.32 -23.18 -5.86
CA ALA A 163 -13.74 -24.52 -5.89
C ALA A 163 -13.38 -25.02 -4.47
N ASN A 164 -13.05 -24.12 -3.56
CA ASN A 164 -12.70 -24.44 -2.17
C ASN A 164 -13.92 -24.86 -1.32
N TYR A 165 -15.15 -24.59 -1.79
CA TYR A 165 -16.40 -24.81 -1.06
C TYR A 165 -17.28 -25.93 -1.68
N LYS A 166 -16.75 -26.63 -2.68
CA LYS A 166 -17.47 -27.79 -3.25
C LYS A 166 -17.52 -28.90 -2.22
N ASP A 167 -18.74 -29.37 -1.91
CA ASP A 167 -18.91 -30.56 -1.08
C ASP A 167 -18.08 -31.71 -1.65
N LYS A 168 -17.13 -32.20 -0.85
CA LYS A 168 -16.45 -33.45 -1.18
C LYS A 168 -17.53 -34.52 -1.11
N LYS A 169 -18.03 -34.95 -2.27
CA LYS A 169 -18.93 -36.11 -2.32
C LYS A 169 -18.25 -37.25 -1.57
N LYS A 170 -18.87 -37.65 -0.42
CA LYS A 170 -18.47 -38.83 0.32
C LYS A 170 -18.72 -40.09 -0.49
#